data_d8e3c82760d07af41a76939f6473092a
#
_entry.id   d8e3c82760d07af41a76939f6473092a
#
_cell.length_a   1.000
_cell.length_b   1.000
_cell.length_c   1.000
_cell.angle_alpha   90.00
_cell.angle_beta   90.00
_cell.angle_gamma   90.00
#
_symmetry.space_group_name_H-M   'P 1'
#
loop_
_entity.id
_entity.type
_entity.pdbx_description
1 polymer ?
#
loop_
_entity_poly.entity_id
_entity_poly.type
_entity_poly.pdbx_seq_one_letter_code
_entity_poly.pdbx_strand_id
1 'polypeptide(L)'
;RLRAKGIDARFLGNPIMDGIGEPGPEKLADPPIIGLLPGSREEADANFRRILTVIDGVPEQAQYLCALSPVLDIEKMAESVREDGWKLASGRLLRKGDKTVVMGKDLFDSVLHDSTVVIGMAGTANEQAAGMGRSVSSFVGAGAQTTPARMIDQERLLGGSAAYISDFPAGVSREISWLL
;
A
#
# COMPACT_ATOMS: atom_id res chain seq x y z
N ARG A 1 -16.15 -17.66 -18.46
CA ARG A 1 -17.45 -17.82 -17.76
C ARG A 1 -18.61 -17.20 -18.55
N LEU A 2 -18.49 -15.96 -19.07
CA LEU A 2 -19.54 -15.32 -19.88
C LEU A 2 -19.75 -16.01 -21.22
N ARG A 3 -18.66 -16.36 -21.94
CA ARG A 3 -18.73 -17.10 -23.20
C ARG A 3 -19.41 -18.49 -23.04
N ALA A 4 -19.13 -19.17 -21.92
CA ALA A 4 -19.78 -20.44 -21.62
C ALA A 4 -21.31 -20.35 -21.41
N LYS A 5 -21.82 -19.10 -21.22
CA LYS A 5 -23.24 -18.77 -21.14
C LYS A 5 -23.82 -18.21 -22.45
N GLY A 6 -23.08 -18.31 -23.56
CA GLY A 6 -23.51 -17.83 -24.87
C GLY A 6 -23.37 -16.29 -25.04
N ILE A 7 -22.71 -15.61 -24.12
CA ILE A 7 -22.50 -14.16 -24.21
C ILE A 7 -21.22 -13.89 -25.02
N ASP A 8 -21.33 -13.07 -26.08
CA ASP A 8 -20.13 -12.62 -26.83
C ASP A 8 -19.32 -11.63 -25.97
N ALA A 9 -18.38 -12.17 -25.21
CA ALA A 9 -17.53 -11.42 -24.31
C ALA A 9 -16.06 -11.54 -24.75
N ARG A 10 -15.36 -10.40 -24.81
CA ARG A 10 -13.93 -10.32 -25.09
C ARG A 10 -13.20 -9.77 -23.87
N PHE A 11 -12.09 -10.39 -23.52
CA PHE A 11 -11.18 -9.85 -22.52
C PHE A 11 -10.19 -8.93 -23.22
N LEU A 12 -10.20 -7.65 -22.83
CA LEU A 12 -9.34 -6.61 -23.41
C LEU A 12 -8.30 -6.10 -22.40
N GLY A 13 -8.11 -6.80 -21.29
CA GLY A 13 -7.29 -6.36 -20.18
C GLY A 13 -8.13 -5.77 -19.03
N ASN A 14 -7.46 -5.20 -18.05
CA ASN A 14 -8.10 -4.52 -16.93
C ASN A 14 -7.97 -3.01 -17.08
N PRO A 15 -9.06 -2.27 -17.35
CA PRO A 15 -8.99 -0.83 -17.61
C PRO A 15 -8.49 0.00 -16.41
N ILE A 16 -8.42 -0.55 -15.20
CA ILE A 16 -7.82 0.16 -14.07
C ILE A 16 -6.32 0.45 -14.26
N MET A 17 -5.67 -0.26 -15.19
CA MET A 17 -4.26 -0.05 -15.51
C MET A 17 -4.03 1.12 -16.47
N ASP A 18 -5.05 1.53 -17.22
CA ASP A 18 -4.91 2.57 -18.27
C ASP A 18 -4.65 3.98 -17.71
N GLY A 19 -4.94 4.20 -16.43
CA GLY A 19 -4.77 5.50 -15.76
C GLY A 19 -3.48 5.62 -14.94
N ILE A 20 -2.58 4.65 -15.05
CA ILE A 20 -1.28 4.71 -14.36
C ILE A 20 -0.35 5.58 -15.20
N GLY A 21 0.22 6.63 -14.57
CA GLY A 21 1.19 7.50 -15.20
C GLY A 21 2.52 6.80 -15.52
N GLU A 22 3.33 7.45 -16.33
CA GLU A 22 4.69 6.97 -16.59
C GLU A 22 5.59 7.11 -15.37
N PRO A 23 6.58 6.23 -15.19
CA PRO A 23 7.54 6.36 -14.10
C PRO A 23 8.28 7.68 -14.16
N GLY A 24 8.58 8.26 -13.01
CA GLY A 24 9.47 9.40 -12.93
C GLY A 24 10.87 9.12 -13.50
N PRO A 25 11.67 10.15 -13.73
CA PRO A 25 12.92 10.06 -14.51
C PRO A 25 14.00 9.15 -13.88
N GLU A 26 13.93 8.85 -12.59
CA GLU A 26 14.91 7.98 -11.94
C GLU A 26 14.28 7.15 -10.82
N LYS A 27 14.61 5.86 -10.79
CA LYS A 27 14.39 5.04 -9.60
C LYS A 27 15.29 5.56 -8.48
N LEU A 28 14.70 5.84 -7.34
CA LEU A 28 15.48 5.98 -6.13
C LEU A 28 16.18 4.63 -5.89
N ALA A 29 17.48 4.65 -6.03
CA ALA A 29 18.31 3.50 -5.71
C ALA A 29 18.29 3.27 -4.19
N ASP A 30 19.15 2.43 -3.69
CA ASP A 30 19.44 2.13 -2.30
C ASP A 30 19.25 3.32 -1.29
N PRO A 31 18.51 3.16 -0.17
CA PRO A 31 17.82 1.95 0.28
C PRO A 31 16.50 1.67 -0.47
N PRO A 32 15.97 0.43 -0.38
CA PRO A 32 14.75 0.04 -1.08
C PRO A 32 13.54 0.89 -0.64
N ILE A 33 12.56 0.97 -1.53
CA ILE A 33 11.34 1.74 -1.30
C ILE A 33 10.20 0.81 -0.89
N ILE A 34 9.56 1.12 0.23
CA ILE A 34 8.31 0.51 0.67
C ILE A 34 7.17 1.47 0.38
N GLY A 35 6.26 1.06 -0.49
CA GLY A 35 5.04 1.81 -0.80
C GLY A 35 3.95 1.56 0.24
N LEU A 36 3.22 2.60 0.61
CA LEU A 36 2.15 2.55 1.60
C LEU A 36 0.85 3.03 0.98
N LEU A 37 -0.18 2.16 0.99
CA LEU A 37 -1.51 2.44 0.44
C LEU A 37 -2.58 2.22 1.53
N PRO A 38 -2.87 3.22 2.37
CA PRO A 38 -3.82 3.07 3.50
C PRO A 38 -5.28 2.96 3.07
N GLY A 39 -5.58 3.23 1.80
CA GLY A 39 -6.94 3.30 1.27
C GLY A 39 -7.46 4.72 1.15
N SER A 40 -8.75 4.86 0.82
CA SER A 40 -9.36 6.15 0.49
C SER A 40 -10.66 6.44 1.24
N ARG A 41 -11.09 5.53 2.14
CA ARG A 41 -12.36 5.61 2.85
C ARG A 41 -12.16 6.11 4.29
N GLU A 42 -13.25 6.15 5.04
CA GLU A 42 -13.27 6.61 6.44
C GLU A 42 -12.28 5.85 7.34
N GLU A 43 -12.00 4.59 7.02
CA GLU A 43 -11.05 3.74 7.76
C GLU A 43 -9.57 4.02 7.42
N ALA A 44 -9.26 4.92 6.51
CA ALA A 44 -7.88 5.17 6.05
C ALA A 44 -6.93 5.59 7.19
N ASP A 45 -7.41 6.40 8.13
CA ASP A 45 -6.62 6.82 9.30
C ASP A 45 -6.25 5.62 10.19
N ALA A 46 -7.21 4.75 10.49
CA ALA A 46 -6.98 3.56 11.28
C ALA A 46 -6.07 2.56 10.56
N ASN A 47 -6.22 2.41 9.24
CA ASN A 47 -5.36 1.57 8.42
C ASN A 47 -3.94 2.14 8.34
N PHE A 48 -3.78 3.45 8.22
CA PHE A 48 -2.48 4.12 8.23
C PHE A 48 -1.73 3.88 9.54
N ARG A 49 -2.40 4.03 10.69
CA ARG A 49 -1.83 3.70 12.02
C ARG A 49 -1.33 2.25 12.06
N ARG A 50 -2.09 1.29 11.54
CA ARG A 50 -1.69 -0.12 11.48
C ARG A 50 -0.48 -0.33 10.56
N ILE A 51 -0.43 0.32 9.39
CA ILE A 51 0.74 0.29 8.51
C ILE A 51 1.98 0.81 9.25
N LEU A 52 1.88 1.92 9.97
CA LEU A 52 2.99 2.47 10.75
C LEU A 52 3.47 1.52 11.86
N THR A 53 2.56 0.77 12.49
CA THR A 53 2.93 -0.27 13.45
C THR A 53 3.75 -1.39 12.80
N VAL A 54 3.45 -1.76 11.54
CA VAL A 54 4.28 -2.70 10.76
C VAL A 54 5.65 -2.11 10.50
N ILE A 55 5.72 -0.86 10.05
CA ILE A 55 6.99 -0.15 9.77
C ILE A 55 7.88 -0.11 11.02
N ASP A 56 7.31 0.12 12.20
CA ASP A 56 8.06 0.11 13.46
C ASP A 56 8.82 -1.21 13.70
N GLY A 57 8.28 -2.31 13.20
CA GLY A 57 8.85 -3.65 13.31
C GLY A 57 9.81 -4.05 12.17
N VAL A 58 9.98 -3.22 11.14
CA VAL A 58 10.94 -3.47 10.05
C VAL A 58 12.31 -2.92 10.44
N PRO A 59 13.33 -3.77 10.66
CA PRO A 59 14.65 -3.33 11.13
C PRO A 59 15.51 -2.74 10.01
N GLU A 60 15.24 -3.09 8.75
CA GLU A 60 16.02 -2.65 7.59
C GLU A 60 15.84 -1.15 7.33
N GLN A 61 16.89 -0.52 6.79
CA GLN A 61 16.77 0.83 6.28
C GLN A 61 16.00 0.82 4.96
N ALA A 62 14.94 1.58 4.91
CA ALA A 62 14.09 1.72 3.74
C ALA A 62 13.56 3.16 3.63
N GLN A 63 13.20 3.54 2.42
CA GLN A 63 12.42 4.74 2.15
C GLN A 63 10.94 4.37 2.17
N TYR A 64 10.10 5.19 2.79
CA TYR A 64 8.66 4.94 2.88
C TYR A 64 7.91 6.02 2.11
N LEU A 65 7.19 5.62 1.07
CA LEU A 65 6.33 6.51 0.28
C LEU A 65 4.86 6.18 0.55
N CYS A 66 4.12 7.12 1.11
CA CYS A 66 2.70 6.96 1.38
C CYS A 66 1.87 7.75 0.36
N ALA A 67 1.22 7.03 -0.55
CA ALA A 67 0.29 7.64 -1.48
C ALA A 67 -1.08 7.81 -0.81
N LEU A 68 -1.51 9.05 -0.68
CA LEU A 68 -2.79 9.42 -0.11
C LEU A 68 -3.82 9.69 -1.21
N SER A 69 -5.04 9.21 -1.00
CA SER A 69 -6.17 9.59 -1.83
C SER A 69 -6.38 11.12 -1.80
N PRO A 70 -6.81 11.74 -2.92
CA PRO A 70 -7.07 13.19 -2.98
C PRO A 70 -8.03 13.72 -1.91
N VAL A 71 -8.93 12.88 -1.39
CA VAL A 71 -9.91 13.26 -0.35
C VAL A 71 -9.33 13.28 1.07
N LEU A 72 -8.16 12.69 1.29
CA LEU A 72 -7.52 12.65 2.59
C LEU A 72 -6.70 13.94 2.83
N ASP A 73 -6.56 14.28 4.11
CA ASP A 73 -5.81 15.45 4.56
C ASP A 73 -4.53 14.99 5.28
N ILE A 74 -3.37 15.48 4.83
CA ILE A 74 -2.06 15.07 5.36
C ILE A 74 -1.92 15.42 6.84
N GLU A 75 -2.40 16.59 7.25
CA GLU A 75 -2.26 17.08 8.62
C GLU A 75 -3.12 16.27 9.57
N LYS A 76 -4.36 15.95 9.16
CA LYS A 76 -5.26 15.07 9.93
C LYS A 76 -4.69 13.66 10.04
N MET A 77 -4.17 13.11 8.95
CA MET A 77 -3.52 11.80 8.97
C MET A 77 -2.32 11.78 9.93
N ALA A 78 -1.48 12.80 9.88
CA ALA A 78 -0.33 12.93 10.78
C ALA A 78 -0.76 13.11 12.25
N GLU A 79 -1.79 13.90 12.51
CA GLU A 79 -2.32 14.10 13.85
C GLU A 79 -2.90 12.80 14.43
N SER A 80 -3.54 11.97 13.61
CA SER A 80 -4.13 10.70 14.05
C SER A 80 -3.11 9.71 14.64
N VAL A 81 -1.83 9.85 14.32
CA VAL A 81 -0.73 8.96 14.74
C VAL A 81 0.28 9.62 15.69
N ARG A 82 -0.02 10.83 16.14
CA ARG A 82 0.87 11.62 17.00
C ARG A 82 1.14 10.94 18.35
N GLU A 83 0.11 10.33 18.94
CA GLU A 83 0.23 9.61 20.22
C GLU A 83 1.11 8.35 20.09
N ASP A 84 1.24 7.79 18.88
CA ASP A 84 2.11 6.67 18.59
C ASP A 84 3.59 7.09 18.40
N GLY A 85 3.89 8.38 18.59
CA GLY A 85 5.23 8.96 18.51
C GLY A 85 5.62 9.47 17.12
N TRP A 86 4.72 9.40 16.13
CA TRP A 86 4.95 9.95 14.80
C TRP A 86 4.66 11.47 14.79
N LYS A 87 5.51 12.25 14.14
CA LYS A 87 5.39 13.73 14.09
C LYS A 87 5.59 14.23 12.68
N LEU A 88 4.70 15.10 12.24
CA LEU A 88 4.88 15.83 10.98
C LEU A 88 6.02 16.85 11.15
N ALA A 89 7.15 16.60 10.48
CA ALA A 89 8.37 17.42 10.62
C ALA A 89 8.36 18.62 9.67
N SER A 90 7.90 18.41 8.41
CA SER A 90 7.70 19.50 7.46
C SER A 90 6.73 19.05 6.38
N GLY A 91 5.72 19.86 6.08
CA GLY A 91 4.77 19.70 4.98
C GLY A 91 4.24 18.29 4.73
N ARG A 92 5.10 17.38 4.32
CA ARG A 92 4.76 16.01 3.93
C ARG A 92 5.66 14.93 4.55
N LEU A 93 6.55 15.29 5.48
CA LEU A 93 7.50 14.36 6.12
C LEU A 93 7.02 13.97 7.51
N LEU A 94 6.61 12.73 7.68
CA LEU A 94 6.23 12.16 8.97
C LEU A 94 7.42 11.37 9.53
N ARG A 95 7.81 11.61 10.79
CA ARG A 95 9.03 11.04 11.41
C ARG A 95 8.76 10.39 12.75
N LYS A 96 9.48 9.28 13.00
CA LYS A 96 9.61 8.64 14.31
C LYS A 96 10.97 7.95 14.41
N GLY A 97 11.81 8.39 15.37
CA GLY A 97 13.19 7.92 15.45
C GLY A 97 13.96 8.23 14.17
N ASP A 98 14.57 7.22 13.60
CA ASP A 98 15.28 7.24 12.32
C ASP A 98 14.40 7.05 11.09
N LYS A 99 13.14 6.67 11.29
CA LYS A 99 12.19 6.40 10.20
C LYS A 99 11.55 7.69 9.69
N THR A 100 11.44 7.79 8.37
CA THR A 100 10.77 8.91 7.70
C THR A 100 9.84 8.39 6.63
N VAL A 101 8.56 8.80 6.70
CA VAL A 101 7.54 8.53 5.69
C VAL A 101 7.26 9.81 4.91
N VAL A 102 7.40 9.76 3.60
CA VAL A 102 6.99 10.85 2.70
C VAL A 102 5.52 10.62 2.34
N MET A 103 4.65 11.56 2.69
CA MET A 103 3.22 11.49 2.42
C MET A 103 2.85 12.42 1.27
N GLY A 104 1.98 11.99 0.35
CA GLY A 104 1.55 12.86 -0.73
C GLY A 104 0.42 12.28 -1.56
N LYS A 105 -0.37 13.20 -2.15
CA LYS A 105 -1.46 12.86 -3.08
C LYS A 105 -0.94 12.62 -4.50
N ASP A 106 0.26 13.06 -4.76
CA ASP A 106 1.02 12.97 -6.01
C ASP A 106 1.97 11.77 -6.07
N LEU A 107 1.96 10.90 -5.05
CA LEU A 107 2.93 9.81 -4.95
C LEU A 107 2.42 8.46 -5.48
N PHE A 108 1.19 8.39 -5.99
CA PHE A 108 0.61 7.10 -6.36
C PHE A 108 1.42 6.41 -7.46
N ASP A 109 1.75 7.13 -8.52
CA ASP A 109 2.55 6.58 -9.63
C ASP A 109 3.96 6.18 -9.16
N SER A 110 4.62 6.99 -8.32
CA SER A 110 5.91 6.62 -7.72
C SER A 110 5.83 5.36 -6.86
N VAL A 111 4.77 5.20 -6.07
CA VAL A 111 4.54 3.96 -5.31
C VAL A 111 4.41 2.76 -6.25
N LEU A 112 3.67 2.88 -7.33
CA LEU A 112 3.49 1.78 -8.29
C LEU A 112 4.76 1.44 -9.07
N HIS A 113 5.57 2.43 -9.43
CA HIS A 113 6.75 2.24 -10.28
C HIS A 113 8.03 1.93 -9.50
N ASP A 114 8.21 2.52 -8.32
CA ASP A 114 9.50 2.53 -7.64
C ASP A 114 9.57 1.61 -6.41
N SER A 115 8.42 1.18 -5.86
CA SER A 115 8.43 0.34 -4.66
C SER A 115 8.98 -1.05 -4.93
N THR A 116 9.82 -1.55 -4.02
CA THR A 116 10.22 -2.96 -3.95
C THR A 116 9.05 -3.81 -3.46
N VAL A 117 8.37 -3.32 -2.44
CA VAL A 117 7.18 -3.95 -1.85
C VAL A 117 6.16 -2.88 -1.48
N VAL A 118 4.88 -3.24 -1.52
CA VAL A 118 3.77 -2.37 -1.14
C VAL A 118 3.04 -2.95 0.06
N ILE A 119 2.83 -2.14 1.09
CA ILE A 119 1.89 -2.46 2.17
C ILE A 119 0.55 -1.84 1.80
N GLY A 120 -0.41 -2.68 1.41
CA GLY A 120 -1.65 -2.23 0.81
C GLY A 120 -2.90 -2.61 1.61
N MET A 121 -3.67 -1.59 2.03
CA MET A 121 -4.97 -1.72 2.69
C MET A 121 -6.11 -1.27 1.78
N ALA A 122 -5.88 -1.30 0.47
CA ALA A 122 -6.80 -0.83 -0.56
C ALA A 122 -7.22 -1.98 -1.50
N GLY A 123 -8.38 -1.89 -2.13
CA GLY A 123 -8.81 -2.86 -3.13
C GLY A 123 -8.12 -2.61 -4.47
N THR A 124 -8.63 -1.64 -5.21
CA THR A 124 -8.16 -1.30 -6.57
C THR A 124 -6.68 -0.94 -6.64
N ALA A 125 -6.17 -0.16 -5.67
CA ALA A 125 -4.77 0.22 -5.67
C ALA A 125 -3.81 -0.97 -5.47
N ASN A 126 -4.21 -1.98 -4.70
CA ASN A 126 -3.47 -3.24 -4.59
C ASN A 126 -3.45 -4.01 -5.92
N GLU A 127 -4.58 -4.04 -6.64
CA GLU A 127 -4.66 -4.65 -7.96
C GLU A 127 -3.74 -3.95 -8.97
N GLN A 128 -3.69 -2.61 -8.92
CA GLN A 128 -2.78 -1.83 -9.76
C GLN A 128 -1.32 -2.09 -9.41
N ALA A 129 -0.95 -2.11 -8.13
CA ALA A 129 0.40 -2.44 -7.68
C ALA A 129 0.84 -3.84 -8.13
N ALA A 130 0.00 -4.85 -7.93
CA ALA A 130 0.25 -6.21 -8.41
C ALA A 130 0.35 -6.27 -9.94
N GLY A 131 -0.50 -5.54 -10.67
CA GLY A 131 -0.46 -5.43 -12.13
C GLY A 131 0.82 -4.79 -12.65
N MET A 132 1.46 -3.91 -11.87
CA MET A 132 2.77 -3.33 -12.14
C MET A 132 3.94 -4.21 -11.69
N GLY A 133 3.66 -5.44 -11.25
CA GLY A 133 4.68 -6.39 -10.81
C GLY A 133 5.24 -6.12 -9.42
N ARG A 134 4.54 -5.34 -8.58
CA ARG A 134 4.96 -5.12 -7.19
C ARG A 134 4.43 -6.23 -6.29
N SER A 135 5.26 -6.68 -5.36
CA SER A 135 4.79 -7.54 -4.27
C SER A 135 3.90 -6.72 -3.34
N VAL A 136 2.72 -7.22 -3.02
CA VAL A 136 1.76 -6.53 -2.14
C VAL A 136 1.54 -7.37 -0.89
N SER A 137 1.85 -6.82 0.28
CA SER A 137 1.51 -7.41 1.58
C SER A 137 0.30 -6.71 2.16
N SER A 138 -0.72 -7.50 2.52
CA SER A 138 -1.97 -7.02 3.10
C SER A 138 -2.28 -7.76 4.40
N PHE A 139 -3.05 -7.13 5.27
CA PHE A 139 -3.48 -7.70 6.55
C PHE A 139 -4.87 -7.17 6.93
N VAL A 140 -5.48 -7.73 7.97
CA VAL A 140 -6.79 -7.26 8.45
C VAL A 140 -6.67 -5.83 8.95
N GLY A 141 -7.47 -4.94 8.37
CA GLY A 141 -7.55 -3.53 8.73
C GLY A 141 -8.86 -3.17 9.42
N ALA A 142 -9.11 -1.88 9.52
CA ALA A 142 -10.41 -1.34 9.86
C ALA A 142 -11.30 -1.30 8.59
N GLY A 143 -12.59 -1.53 8.78
CA GLY A 143 -13.57 -1.42 7.71
C GLY A 143 -13.91 -2.71 6.97
N ALA A 144 -15.01 -2.65 6.22
CA ALA A 144 -15.60 -3.81 5.58
C ALA A 144 -14.82 -4.36 4.37
N GLN A 145 -13.86 -3.62 3.86
CA GLN A 145 -13.05 -4.02 2.69
C GLN A 145 -11.76 -4.74 3.08
N THR A 146 -11.34 -4.65 4.34
CA THR A 146 -10.11 -5.24 4.86
C THR A 146 -10.37 -6.37 5.86
N THR A 147 -11.47 -7.12 5.63
CA THR A 147 -11.79 -8.34 6.40
C THR A 147 -10.94 -9.52 5.92
N PRO A 148 -10.72 -10.56 6.75
CA PRO A 148 -9.97 -11.75 6.34
C PRO A 148 -10.49 -12.35 5.04
N ALA A 149 -11.80 -12.49 4.88
CA ALA A 149 -12.40 -13.07 3.68
C ALA A 149 -12.07 -12.24 2.42
N ARG A 150 -12.11 -10.91 2.52
CA ARG A 150 -11.76 -10.03 1.40
C ARG A 150 -10.28 -10.09 1.05
N MET A 151 -9.42 -10.18 2.04
CA MET A 151 -7.97 -10.29 1.83
C MET A 151 -7.61 -11.62 1.18
N ILE A 152 -8.20 -12.73 1.63
CA ILE A 152 -8.03 -14.06 1.02
C ILE A 152 -8.55 -14.09 -0.43
N ASP A 153 -9.71 -13.47 -0.70
CA ASP A 153 -10.23 -13.37 -2.06
C ASP A 153 -9.30 -12.54 -2.96
N GLN A 154 -8.72 -11.45 -2.46
CA GLN A 154 -7.77 -10.63 -3.21
C GLN A 154 -6.47 -11.39 -3.50
N GLU A 155 -5.89 -12.07 -2.51
CA GLU A 155 -4.74 -12.95 -2.68
C GLU A 155 -4.99 -14.01 -3.77
N ARG A 156 -6.14 -14.68 -3.71
CA ARG A 156 -6.52 -15.67 -4.72
C ARG A 156 -6.67 -15.08 -6.12
N LEU A 157 -7.17 -13.86 -6.25
CA LEU A 157 -7.38 -13.20 -7.55
C LEU A 157 -6.08 -12.68 -8.15
N LEU A 158 -5.16 -12.19 -7.33
CA LEU A 158 -3.89 -11.59 -7.75
C LEU A 158 -2.74 -12.61 -7.80
N GLY A 159 -2.98 -13.84 -7.34
CA GLY A 159 -1.96 -14.89 -7.30
C GLY A 159 -0.82 -14.54 -6.37
N GLY A 160 0.39 -14.98 -6.67
CA GLY A 160 1.57 -14.75 -5.83
C GLY A 160 2.04 -13.29 -5.73
N SER A 161 1.42 -12.35 -6.44
CA SER A 161 1.77 -10.92 -6.36
C SER A 161 1.17 -10.22 -5.14
N ALA A 162 0.18 -10.81 -4.48
CA ALA A 162 -0.41 -10.27 -3.27
C ALA A 162 -0.50 -11.36 -2.21
N ALA A 163 -0.07 -11.06 -1.00
CA ALA A 163 -0.12 -11.97 0.14
C ALA A 163 -0.98 -11.38 1.27
N TYR A 164 -1.88 -12.22 1.80
CA TYR A 164 -2.60 -11.93 3.02
C TYR A 164 -1.84 -12.48 4.23
N ILE A 165 -1.40 -11.60 5.11
CA ILE A 165 -0.65 -11.96 6.31
C ILE A 165 -1.56 -11.88 7.54
N SER A 166 -1.84 -13.03 8.15
CA SER A 166 -2.75 -13.11 9.31
C SER A 166 -2.05 -12.74 10.64
N ASP A 167 -0.73 -12.92 10.73
CA ASP A 167 0.07 -12.60 11.93
C ASP A 167 0.44 -11.12 11.94
N PHE A 168 -0.45 -10.27 12.44
CA PHE A 168 -0.25 -8.82 12.56
C PHE A 168 0.23 -8.45 13.99
N PRO A 169 1.19 -7.53 14.15
CA PRO A 169 1.99 -6.88 13.09
C PRO A 169 3.27 -7.63 12.73
N ALA A 170 3.73 -8.55 13.58
CA ALA A 170 5.05 -9.17 13.49
C ALA A 170 5.23 -10.01 12.22
N GLY A 171 4.21 -10.74 11.80
CA GLY A 171 4.24 -11.53 10.56
C GLY A 171 4.39 -10.64 9.33
N VAL A 172 3.69 -9.52 9.31
CA VAL A 172 3.79 -8.55 8.20
C VAL A 172 5.18 -7.93 8.16
N SER A 173 5.74 -7.53 9.30
CA SER A 173 7.11 -6.97 9.36
C SER A 173 8.15 -7.97 8.85
N ARG A 174 8.04 -9.26 9.24
CA ARG A 174 8.94 -10.32 8.74
C ARG A 174 8.81 -10.55 7.24
N GLU A 175 7.58 -10.52 6.71
CA GLU A 175 7.34 -10.65 5.26
C GLU A 175 8.00 -9.49 4.50
N ILE A 176 7.82 -8.25 4.97
CA ILE A 176 8.48 -7.10 4.38
C ILE A 176 10.00 -7.25 4.42
N SER A 177 10.58 -7.61 5.56
CA SER A 177 12.03 -7.83 5.69
C SER A 177 12.56 -8.94 4.76
N TRP A 178 11.76 -9.96 4.49
CA TRP A 178 12.14 -11.03 3.56
C TRP A 178 12.07 -10.57 2.09
N LEU A 179 11.19 -9.62 1.75
CA LEU A 179 11.02 -9.10 0.40
C LEU A 179 12.03 -7.99 0.05
N LEU A 180 12.70 -7.39 1.04
CA LEU A 180 13.76 -6.37 0.86
C LEU A 180 15.12 -6.99 0.56
#